data_d164b3a80a52402745f6e4a9f5f20857
#
_entry.id   d164b3a80a52402745f6e4a9f5f20857
#
_cell.length_a   1.000
_cell.length_b   1.000
_cell.length_c   1.000
_cell.angle_alpha   90.00
_cell.angle_beta   90.00
_cell.angle_gamma   90.00
#
_symmetry.space_group_name_H-M   'P 1'
#
loop_
_entity.id
_entity.type
_entity.pdbx_description
1 polymer ?
#
loop_
_entity_poly.entity_id
_entity_poly.type
_entity_poly.pdbx_seq_one_letter_code
_entity_poly.pdbx_strand_id
1 'polypeptide(L)'
;MKVFVLGTGGWGIALAMLLHQNGHEVTSWTYLQEECDLLHRERCNEKLLPGVVIPEGIEITTDMSGAAKADLVVLAVPSFAVASTAEQLAKIVPPHTVIVNVGKGLDSKHGYCRFSETISNAMNGSNPVVALTGPTHAEEVARGIPTAIVAASESRAAAELTQAAFMNDTNFRVYTSSDIIGCELGGAFKNIIALGAGISDGLGLGDNSKAAFMTRGLTEIARLGVKLGAKQETFAGLSGVGDLIVTCCSMHSRNRRAGILIGKGATAQEAMKEVGATVEGYYATEAGYHLAQQQGGSMPITEAMYAVLYGGMPAQEAIKHLLNRPRRGEHEEVWVH
;
A
#
# COMPACT_ATOMS: atom_id res chain seq x y z
N MET A 1 4.68 -21.48 -13.49
CA MET A 1 3.26 -21.23 -13.17
C MET A 1 2.69 -20.24 -14.16
N LYS A 2 1.37 -20.26 -14.33
CA LYS A 2 0.63 -19.22 -15.04
C LYS A 2 0.19 -18.16 -14.05
N VAL A 3 0.62 -16.92 -14.24
CA VAL A 3 0.31 -15.80 -13.35
C VAL A 3 -0.46 -14.73 -14.13
N PHE A 4 -1.58 -14.31 -13.59
CA PHE A 4 -2.42 -13.26 -14.16
C PHE A 4 -2.36 -12.00 -13.29
N VAL A 5 -1.81 -10.91 -13.84
CA VAL A 5 -1.60 -9.64 -13.12
C VAL A 5 -2.63 -8.63 -13.58
N LEU A 6 -3.51 -8.19 -12.70
CA LEU A 6 -4.52 -7.18 -12.99
C LEU A 6 -4.00 -5.79 -12.61
N GLY A 7 -3.77 -4.99 -13.62
CA GLY A 7 -3.30 -3.61 -13.51
C GLY A 7 -1.91 -3.40 -14.10
N THR A 8 -1.82 -2.45 -15.02
CA THR A 8 -0.62 -2.02 -15.74
C THR A 8 -0.07 -0.70 -15.22
N GLY A 9 -0.38 -0.36 -13.96
CA GLY A 9 0.31 0.70 -13.23
C GLY A 9 1.78 0.34 -12.98
N GLY A 10 2.61 1.31 -12.58
CA GLY A 10 4.04 1.08 -12.37
C GLY A 10 4.34 -0.14 -11.49
N TRP A 11 3.58 -0.34 -10.40
CA TRP A 11 3.75 -1.49 -9.52
C TRP A 11 3.33 -2.83 -10.17
N GLY A 12 2.21 -2.84 -10.89
CA GLY A 12 1.76 -4.04 -11.62
C GLY A 12 2.76 -4.47 -12.68
N ILE A 13 3.30 -3.53 -13.46
CA ILE A 13 4.34 -3.79 -14.48
C ILE A 13 5.61 -4.33 -13.80
N ALA A 14 6.10 -3.69 -12.73
CA ALA A 14 7.30 -4.13 -12.03
C ALA A 14 7.17 -5.58 -11.50
N LEU A 15 6.01 -5.94 -10.95
CA LEU A 15 5.73 -7.30 -10.49
C LEU A 15 5.58 -8.30 -11.63
N ALA A 16 4.94 -7.92 -12.75
CA ALA A 16 4.84 -8.78 -13.93
C ALA A 16 6.23 -9.09 -14.52
N MET A 17 7.11 -8.09 -14.57
CA MET A 17 8.50 -8.26 -15.02
C MET A 17 9.30 -9.18 -14.08
N LEU A 18 9.16 -9.01 -12.76
CA LEU A 18 9.79 -9.87 -11.76
C LEU A 18 9.33 -11.33 -11.90
N LEU A 19 8.02 -11.55 -12.02
CA LEU A 19 7.45 -12.88 -12.21
C LEU A 19 7.91 -13.53 -13.52
N HIS A 20 7.98 -12.76 -14.60
CA HIS A 20 8.52 -13.22 -15.88
C HIS A 20 10.01 -13.57 -15.78
N GLN A 21 10.81 -12.74 -15.09
CA GLN A 21 12.23 -13.02 -14.81
C GLN A 21 12.41 -14.30 -14.01
N ASN A 22 11.49 -14.62 -13.10
CA ASN A 22 11.47 -15.86 -12.32
C ASN A 22 11.00 -17.09 -13.15
N GLY A 23 10.77 -16.94 -14.46
CA GLY A 23 10.41 -18.04 -15.37
C GLY A 23 8.93 -18.39 -15.36
N HIS A 24 8.05 -17.50 -14.94
CA HIS A 24 6.59 -17.72 -15.01
C HIS A 24 6.02 -17.25 -16.35
N GLU A 25 4.94 -17.87 -16.79
CA GLU A 25 4.09 -17.41 -17.89
C GLU A 25 3.18 -16.30 -17.34
N VAL A 26 3.37 -15.07 -17.80
CA VAL A 26 2.72 -13.88 -17.23
C VAL A 26 1.82 -13.22 -18.26
N THR A 27 0.56 -13.03 -17.88
CA THR A 27 -0.39 -12.18 -18.60
C THR A 27 -0.72 -10.96 -17.74
N SER A 28 -0.55 -9.76 -18.27
CA SER A 28 -0.91 -8.49 -17.65
C SER A 28 -2.21 -7.96 -18.24
N TRP A 29 -3.18 -7.71 -17.38
CA TRP A 29 -4.47 -7.16 -17.77
C TRP A 29 -4.56 -5.68 -17.47
N THR A 30 -5.10 -4.93 -18.43
CA THR A 30 -5.48 -3.52 -18.23
C THR A 30 -6.95 -3.30 -18.56
N TYR A 31 -7.57 -2.35 -17.87
CA TYR A 31 -8.98 -2.03 -18.08
C TYR A 31 -9.25 -1.30 -19.40
N LEU A 32 -8.31 -0.46 -19.85
CA LEU A 32 -8.48 0.42 -21.00
C LEU A 32 -7.85 -0.17 -22.27
N GLN A 33 -8.63 -0.27 -23.33
CA GLN A 33 -8.13 -0.74 -24.63
C GLN A 33 -7.01 0.16 -25.18
N GLU A 34 -7.14 1.48 -25.03
CA GLU A 34 -6.11 2.43 -25.47
C GLU A 34 -4.76 2.21 -24.75
N GLU A 35 -4.80 1.87 -23.46
CA GLU A 35 -3.58 1.55 -22.71
C GLU A 35 -3.01 0.20 -23.16
N CYS A 36 -3.85 -0.79 -23.42
CA CYS A 36 -3.44 -2.08 -23.97
C CYS A 36 -2.71 -1.90 -25.30
N ASP A 37 -3.32 -1.16 -26.23
CA ASP A 37 -2.74 -0.88 -27.56
C ASP A 37 -1.42 -0.11 -27.48
N LEU A 38 -1.35 0.86 -26.55
CA LEU A 38 -0.11 1.61 -26.28
C LEU A 38 0.99 0.69 -25.77
N LEU A 39 0.70 -0.14 -24.76
CA LEU A 39 1.68 -1.05 -24.17
C LEU A 39 2.12 -2.15 -25.14
N HIS A 40 1.25 -2.59 -26.05
CA HIS A 40 1.62 -3.51 -27.14
C HIS A 40 2.61 -2.86 -28.10
N ARG A 41 2.39 -1.60 -28.49
CA ARG A 41 3.22 -0.89 -29.47
C ARG A 41 4.54 -0.42 -28.88
N GLU A 42 4.50 0.21 -27.71
CA GLU A 42 5.65 0.90 -27.11
C GLU A 42 6.44 0.00 -26.14
N ARG A 43 5.82 -1.04 -25.60
CA ARG A 43 6.39 -1.90 -24.54
C ARG A 43 6.97 -1.13 -23.36
N CYS A 44 6.42 0.05 -23.06
CA CYS A 44 6.81 0.89 -21.92
C CYS A 44 5.63 1.72 -21.41
N ASN A 45 5.72 2.19 -20.17
CA ASN A 45 4.81 3.17 -19.59
C ASN A 45 5.63 4.34 -19.02
N GLU A 46 6.04 5.24 -19.89
CA GLU A 46 6.92 6.36 -19.54
C GLU A 46 6.33 7.30 -18.46
N LYS A 47 5.01 7.35 -18.35
CA LYS A 47 4.33 8.17 -17.33
C LYS A 47 4.46 7.59 -15.93
N LEU A 48 4.35 6.26 -15.79
CA LEU A 48 4.26 5.59 -14.49
C LEU A 48 5.55 4.85 -14.11
N LEU A 49 6.35 4.46 -15.10
CA LEU A 49 7.60 3.72 -14.90
C LEU A 49 8.64 4.11 -15.97
N PRO A 50 9.18 5.33 -15.90
CA PRO A 50 10.06 5.89 -16.94
C PRO A 50 11.31 5.04 -17.18
N GLY A 51 11.64 4.85 -18.47
CA GLY A 51 12.86 4.16 -18.91
C GLY A 51 12.86 2.65 -18.64
N VAL A 52 11.69 2.04 -18.40
CA VAL A 52 11.55 0.59 -18.21
C VAL A 52 10.85 -0.02 -19.42
N VAL A 53 11.49 -1.04 -20.02
CA VAL A 53 10.95 -1.79 -21.18
C VAL A 53 10.32 -3.09 -20.68
N ILE A 54 9.07 -3.31 -21.04
CA ILE A 54 8.31 -4.53 -20.70
C ILE A 54 8.76 -5.67 -21.66
N PRO A 55 9.24 -6.82 -21.14
CA PRO A 55 9.64 -7.95 -21.96
C PRO A 55 8.54 -8.42 -22.91
N GLU A 56 8.91 -8.80 -24.14
CA GLU A 56 7.98 -9.35 -25.14
C GLU A 56 7.24 -10.60 -24.70
N GLY A 57 7.84 -11.40 -23.82
CA GLY A 57 7.24 -12.61 -23.25
C GLY A 57 6.10 -12.35 -22.25
N ILE A 58 5.82 -11.09 -21.88
CA ILE A 58 4.65 -10.74 -21.08
C ILE A 58 3.50 -10.40 -22.02
N GLU A 59 2.44 -11.22 -21.97
CA GLU A 59 1.20 -10.94 -22.69
C GLU A 59 0.46 -9.76 -22.05
N ILE A 60 -0.10 -8.85 -22.86
CA ILE A 60 -0.88 -7.72 -22.38
C ILE A 60 -2.28 -7.83 -22.99
N THR A 61 -3.33 -7.70 -22.19
CA THR A 61 -4.71 -7.93 -22.64
C THR A 61 -5.74 -7.10 -21.88
N THR A 62 -6.90 -6.89 -22.49
CA THR A 62 -8.12 -6.40 -21.81
C THR A 62 -9.10 -7.53 -21.50
N ASP A 63 -8.82 -8.77 -21.94
CA ASP A 63 -9.64 -9.94 -21.66
C ASP A 63 -9.26 -10.56 -20.29
N MET A 64 -10.16 -10.50 -19.33
CA MET A 64 -9.99 -11.06 -18.00
C MET A 64 -10.19 -12.58 -17.96
N SER A 65 -10.74 -13.20 -19.00
CA SER A 65 -11.08 -14.63 -19.03
C SER A 65 -9.86 -15.53 -18.83
N GLY A 66 -8.66 -15.05 -19.19
CA GLY A 66 -7.38 -15.72 -18.96
C GLY A 66 -7.11 -16.06 -17.50
N ALA A 67 -7.66 -15.29 -16.56
CA ALA A 67 -7.56 -15.56 -15.13
C ALA A 67 -8.13 -16.92 -14.70
N ALA A 68 -9.07 -17.49 -15.48
CA ALA A 68 -9.62 -18.83 -15.24
C ALA A 68 -8.58 -19.95 -15.27
N LYS A 69 -7.44 -19.72 -15.92
CA LYS A 69 -6.36 -20.72 -16.09
C LYS A 69 -5.12 -20.39 -15.26
N ALA A 70 -5.19 -19.34 -14.44
CA ALA A 70 -4.06 -18.91 -13.65
C ALA A 70 -3.89 -19.75 -12.38
N ASP A 71 -2.65 -20.09 -12.07
CA ASP A 71 -2.27 -20.70 -10.79
C ASP A 71 -2.28 -19.66 -9.66
N LEU A 72 -1.99 -18.40 -10.01
CA LEU A 72 -1.92 -17.27 -9.11
C LEU A 72 -2.40 -15.99 -9.80
N VAL A 73 -3.25 -15.22 -9.11
CA VAL A 73 -3.79 -13.95 -9.61
C VAL A 73 -3.27 -12.81 -8.72
N VAL A 74 -2.72 -11.78 -9.34
CA VAL A 74 -2.18 -10.59 -8.64
C VAL A 74 -3.09 -9.38 -8.89
N LEU A 75 -3.67 -8.80 -7.84
CA LEU A 75 -4.43 -7.56 -7.90
C LEU A 75 -3.52 -6.36 -7.67
N ALA A 76 -3.16 -5.69 -8.74
CA ALA A 76 -2.37 -4.45 -8.75
C ALA A 76 -3.18 -3.24 -9.28
N VAL A 77 -4.49 -3.30 -9.15
CA VAL A 77 -5.41 -2.23 -9.52
C VAL A 77 -5.42 -1.10 -8.48
N PRO A 78 -5.88 0.12 -8.84
CA PRO A 78 -6.07 1.20 -7.86
C PRO A 78 -7.02 0.78 -6.73
N SER A 79 -6.82 1.35 -5.53
CA SER A 79 -7.57 1.02 -4.31
C SER A 79 -9.09 1.06 -4.49
N PHE A 80 -9.61 2.07 -5.22
CA PHE A 80 -11.05 2.21 -5.48
C PHE A 80 -11.64 1.12 -6.41
N ALA A 81 -10.80 0.37 -7.11
CA ALA A 81 -11.21 -0.66 -8.07
C ALA A 81 -11.09 -2.09 -7.51
N VAL A 82 -10.51 -2.28 -6.31
CA VAL A 82 -10.27 -3.61 -5.74
C VAL A 82 -11.59 -4.40 -5.59
N ALA A 83 -12.61 -3.81 -4.99
CA ALA A 83 -13.90 -4.48 -4.77
C ALA A 83 -14.54 -4.93 -6.09
N SER A 84 -14.72 -4.02 -7.03
CA SER A 84 -15.35 -4.33 -8.34
C SER A 84 -14.55 -5.32 -9.17
N THR A 85 -13.22 -5.30 -9.06
CA THR A 85 -12.35 -6.27 -9.74
C THR A 85 -12.49 -7.66 -9.09
N ALA A 86 -12.53 -7.74 -7.76
CA ALA A 86 -12.75 -8.99 -7.04
C ALA A 86 -14.10 -9.63 -7.38
N GLU A 87 -15.18 -8.82 -7.48
CA GLU A 87 -16.50 -9.30 -7.91
C GLU A 87 -16.52 -9.87 -9.33
N GLN A 88 -15.73 -9.30 -10.24
CA GLN A 88 -15.57 -9.84 -11.60
C GLN A 88 -14.78 -11.15 -11.59
N LEU A 89 -13.66 -11.19 -10.85
CA LEU A 89 -12.84 -12.39 -10.71
C LEU A 89 -13.59 -13.56 -10.09
N ALA A 90 -14.48 -13.30 -9.13
CA ALA A 90 -15.29 -14.33 -8.49
C ALA A 90 -16.15 -15.15 -9.47
N LYS A 91 -16.45 -14.59 -10.65
CA LYS A 91 -17.21 -15.26 -11.72
C LYS A 91 -16.33 -16.08 -12.66
N ILE A 92 -15.02 -15.92 -12.58
CA ILE A 92 -14.06 -16.44 -13.57
C ILE A 92 -13.07 -17.41 -12.93
N VAL A 93 -12.52 -17.03 -11.77
CA VAL A 93 -11.40 -17.74 -11.16
C VAL A 93 -11.88 -18.99 -10.42
N PRO A 94 -11.26 -20.16 -10.64
CA PRO A 94 -11.60 -21.38 -9.92
C PRO A 94 -11.42 -21.24 -8.40
N PRO A 95 -12.20 -21.96 -7.58
CA PRO A 95 -11.93 -22.09 -6.16
C PRO A 95 -10.48 -22.53 -5.90
N HIS A 96 -9.91 -22.08 -4.78
CA HIS A 96 -8.53 -22.36 -4.35
C HIS A 96 -7.40 -21.68 -5.12
N THR A 97 -7.67 -20.98 -6.23
CA THR A 97 -6.65 -20.09 -6.84
C THR A 97 -6.24 -19.02 -5.83
N VAL A 98 -4.94 -18.83 -5.64
CA VAL A 98 -4.43 -17.83 -4.70
C VAL A 98 -4.57 -16.42 -5.29
N ILE A 99 -5.17 -15.52 -4.51
CA ILE A 99 -5.33 -14.10 -4.88
C ILE A 99 -4.34 -13.27 -4.08
N VAL A 100 -3.39 -12.65 -4.76
CA VAL A 100 -2.38 -11.77 -4.15
C VAL A 100 -2.78 -10.33 -4.32
N ASN A 101 -3.16 -9.67 -3.23
CA ASN A 101 -3.40 -8.22 -3.23
C ASN A 101 -2.11 -7.47 -2.94
N VAL A 102 -1.80 -6.48 -3.76
CA VAL A 102 -0.63 -5.61 -3.61
C VAL A 102 -1.00 -4.15 -3.33
N GLY A 103 -2.30 -3.88 -3.24
CA GLY A 103 -2.84 -2.56 -2.89
C GLY A 103 -2.56 -2.22 -1.42
N LYS A 104 -2.28 -0.96 -1.15
CA LYS A 104 -1.97 -0.44 0.20
C LYS A 104 -3.02 0.60 0.60
N GLY A 105 -4.17 0.14 1.02
CA GLY A 105 -5.31 0.98 1.40
C GLY A 105 -6.42 0.18 2.04
N LEU A 106 -7.57 0.82 2.22
CA LEU A 106 -8.79 0.24 2.79
C LEU A 106 -9.99 0.55 1.90
N ASP A 107 -11.00 -0.30 1.95
CA ASP A 107 -12.23 -0.14 1.19
C ASP A 107 -13.17 0.86 1.88
N SER A 108 -13.11 2.11 1.45
CA SER A 108 -13.93 3.20 2.02
C SER A 108 -15.42 3.03 1.78
N LYS A 109 -15.83 2.27 0.75
CA LYS A 109 -17.24 2.06 0.43
C LYS A 109 -17.91 1.01 1.31
N HIS A 110 -17.11 0.09 1.86
CA HIS A 110 -17.61 -1.02 2.68
C HIS A 110 -17.11 -0.93 4.14
N GLY A 111 -17.16 0.27 4.74
CA GLY A 111 -16.85 0.47 6.15
C GLY A 111 -15.38 0.43 6.50
N TYR A 112 -14.51 0.77 5.58
CA TYR A 112 -13.06 0.76 5.72
C TYR A 112 -12.48 -0.64 5.98
N CYS A 113 -13.11 -1.69 5.42
CA CYS A 113 -12.58 -3.05 5.45
C CYS A 113 -11.20 -3.13 4.84
N ARG A 114 -10.38 -4.07 5.32
CA ARG A 114 -9.13 -4.44 4.65
C ARG A 114 -9.42 -5.05 3.29
N PHE A 115 -8.53 -4.86 2.34
CA PHE A 115 -8.74 -5.43 0.99
C PHE A 115 -8.82 -6.95 1.01
N SER A 116 -8.10 -7.62 1.91
CA SER A 116 -8.22 -9.08 2.07
C SER A 116 -9.65 -9.51 2.44
N GLU A 117 -10.33 -8.75 3.30
CA GLU A 117 -11.74 -8.99 3.67
C GLU A 117 -12.67 -8.72 2.48
N THR A 118 -12.48 -7.58 1.79
CA THR A 118 -13.25 -7.22 0.60
C THR A 118 -13.14 -8.31 -0.48
N ILE A 119 -11.92 -8.79 -0.76
CA ILE A 119 -11.66 -9.84 -1.74
C ILE A 119 -12.27 -11.18 -1.27
N SER A 120 -12.05 -11.57 -0.02
CA SER A 120 -12.60 -12.81 0.53
C SER A 120 -14.12 -12.83 0.49
N ASN A 121 -14.77 -11.71 0.81
CA ASN A 121 -16.22 -11.57 0.74
C ASN A 121 -16.73 -11.71 -0.71
N ALA A 122 -16.09 -11.04 -1.67
CA ALA A 122 -16.43 -11.16 -3.09
C ALA A 122 -16.28 -12.60 -3.63
N MET A 123 -15.26 -13.33 -3.14
CA MET A 123 -14.96 -14.72 -3.50
C MET A 123 -15.75 -15.76 -2.65
N ASN A 124 -16.66 -15.33 -1.77
CA ASN A 124 -17.38 -16.19 -0.83
C ASN A 124 -16.44 -17.10 0.01
N GLY A 125 -15.24 -16.64 0.34
CA GLY A 125 -14.23 -17.37 1.10
C GLY A 125 -13.61 -18.57 0.38
N SER A 126 -13.86 -18.75 -0.92
CA SER A 126 -13.38 -19.93 -1.68
C SER A 126 -11.91 -19.85 -2.09
N ASN A 127 -11.32 -18.65 -2.11
CA ASN A 127 -9.97 -18.37 -2.57
C ASN A 127 -9.09 -17.83 -1.44
N PRO A 128 -7.91 -18.41 -1.20
CA PRO A 128 -6.97 -17.85 -0.25
C PRO A 128 -6.47 -16.48 -0.70
N VAL A 129 -6.46 -15.51 0.22
CA VAL A 129 -5.97 -14.16 -0.06
C VAL A 129 -4.61 -13.95 0.62
N VAL A 130 -3.68 -13.35 -0.11
CA VAL A 130 -2.35 -12.96 0.37
C VAL A 130 -2.21 -11.46 0.20
N ALA A 131 -1.79 -10.75 1.25
CA ALA A 131 -1.34 -9.37 1.16
C ALA A 131 0.18 -9.36 0.93
N LEU A 132 0.63 -8.77 -0.17
CA LEU A 132 2.05 -8.61 -0.49
C LEU A 132 2.47 -7.17 -0.19
N THR A 133 3.14 -6.94 0.95
CA THR A 133 3.44 -5.61 1.48
C THR A 133 4.88 -5.46 1.96
N GLY A 134 5.41 -4.23 1.95
CA GLY A 134 6.77 -3.95 2.41
C GLY A 134 7.39 -2.76 1.70
N PRO A 135 8.68 -2.44 1.96
CA PRO A 135 9.38 -1.30 1.37
C PRO A 135 9.65 -1.53 -0.11
N THR A 136 8.73 -1.09 -0.96
CA THR A 136 8.75 -1.38 -2.40
C THR A 136 8.38 -0.14 -3.22
N HIS A 137 9.36 0.44 -3.88
CA HIS A 137 9.16 1.39 -4.97
C HIS A 137 9.21 0.65 -6.31
N ALA A 138 8.19 0.83 -7.14
CA ALA A 138 8.07 0.16 -8.44
C ALA A 138 9.30 0.41 -9.33
N GLU A 139 9.82 1.62 -9.28
CA GLU A 139 10.98 2.08 -10.04
C GLU A 139 12.26 1.32 -9.67
N GLU A 140 12.42 0.96 -8.41
CA GLU A 140 13.57 0.20 -7.92
C GLU A 140 13.43 -1.29 -8.27
N VAL A 141 12.25 -1.85 -8.03
CA VAL A 141 11.98 -3.27 -8.34
C VAL A 141 12.12 -3.55 -9.83
N ALA A 142 11.56 -2.70 -10.69
CA ALA A 142 11.67 -2.85 -12.15
C ALA A 142 13.11 -2.77 -12.67
N ARG A 143 14.01 -2.10 -11.94
CA ARG A 143 15.45 -2.01 -12.25
C ARG A 143 16.28 -3.12 -11.60
N GLY A 144 15.65 -4.07 -10.93
CA GLY A 144 16.32 -5.16 -10.25
C GLY A 144 17.14 -4.76 -9.02
N ILE A 145 16.79 -3.64 -8.36
CA ILE A 145 17.44 -3.22 -7.12
C ILE A 145 16.99 -4.14 -5.98
N PRO A 146 17.92 -4.59 -5.10
CA PRO A 146 17.60 -5.51 -4.02
C PRO A 146 16.44 -5.02 -3.13
N THR A 147 15.43 -5.85 -2.99
CA THR A 147 14.18 -5.53 -2.30
C THR A 147 13.75 -6.69 -1.40
N ALA A 148 13.21 -6.37 -0.24
CA ALA A 148 12.60 -7.34 0.68
C ALA A 148 11.13 -6.99 0.94
N ILE A 149 10.25 -8.02 0.93
CA ILE A 149 8.80 -7.87 1.06
C ILE A 149 8.21 -8.99 1.92
N VAL A 150 6.97 -8.84 2.36
CA VAL A 150 6.21 -9.85 3.13
C VAL A 150 5.00 -10.32 2.34
N ALA A 151 4.84 -11.64 2.23
CA ALA A 151 3.63 -12.30 1.81
C ALA A 151 2.86 -12.76 3.08
N ALA A 152 1.77 -12.05 3.40
CA ALA A 152 0.98 -12.30 4.60
C ALA A 152 -0.36 -12.95 4.25
N SER A 153 -0.71 -14.05 4.92
CA SER A 153 -1.97 -14.77 4.70
C SER A 153 -2.35 -15.58 5.93
N GLU A 154 -3.65 -15.81 6.13
CA GLU A 154 -4.14 -16.82 7.07
C GLU A 154 -3.83 -18.26 6.58
N SER A 155 -3.69 -18.45 5.27
CA SER A 155 -3.27 -19.70 4.65
C SER A 155 -1.75 -19.74 4.49
N ARG A 156 -1.10 -20.59 5.30
CA ARG A 156 0.36 -20.80 5.20
C ARG A 156 0.76 -21.24 3.79
N ALA A 157 0.01 -22.17 3.19
CA ALA A 157 0.31 -22.67 1.85
C ALA A 157 0.24 -21.57 0.78
N ALA A 158 -0.74 -20.65 0.89
CA ALA A 158 -0.86 -19.52 -0.03
C ALA A 158 0.29 -18.51 0.15
N ALA A 159 0.71 -18.24 1.39
CA ALA A 159 1.86 -17.38 1.67
C ALA A 159 3.15 -17.98 1.10
N GLU A 160 3.39 -19.29 1.32
CA GLU A 160 4.56 -20.02 0.80
C GLU A 160 4.54 -20.13 -0.74
N LEU A 161 3.39 -20.35 -1.38
CA LEU A 161 3.25 -20.33 -2.83
C LEU A 161 3.61 -18.94 -3.40
N THR A 162 3.10 -17.88 -2.78
CA THR A 162 3.42 -16.50 -3.17
C THR A 162 4.91 -16.21 -2.96
N GLN A 163 5.48 -16.63 -1.83
CA GLN A 163 6.91 -16.52 -1.59
C GLN A 163 7.72 -17.20 -2.71
N ALA A 164 7.39 -18.44 -3.06
CA ALA A 164 8.09 -19.19 -4.09
C ALA A 164 7.95 -18.54 -5.49
N ALA A 165 6.79 -17.92 -5.78
CA ALA A 165 6.56 -17.25 -7.07
C ALA A 165 7.42 -15.99 -7.24
N PHE A 166 7.49 -15.16 -6.19
CA PHE A 166 8.12 -13.83 -6.28
C PHE A 166 9.59 -13.83 -5.88
N MET A 167 10.03 -14.74 -4.99
CA MET A 167 11.40 -14.75 -4.49
C MET A 167 12.38 -15.25 -5.55
N ASN A 168 13.57 -14.62 -5.60
CA ASN A 168 14.70 -15.12 -6.36
C ASN A 168 16.01 -14.94 -5.57
N ASP A 169 17.10 -15.52 -6.07
CA ASP A 169 18.40 -15.50 -5.40
C ASP A 169 19.24 -14.25 -5.70
N THR A 170 18.72 -13.34 -6.51
CA THR A 170 19.46 -12.17 -6.99
C THR A 170 19.07 -10.87 -6.30
N ASN A 171 17.79 -10.53 -6.30
CA ASN A 171 17.36 -9.19 -5.93
C ASN A 171 16.00 -9.09 -5.25
N PHE A 172 15.23 -10.19 -5.09
CA PHE A 172 13.92 -10.09 -4.48
C PHE A 172 13.70 -11.15 -3.38
N ARG A 173 13.70 -10.68 -2.13
CA ARG A 173 13.52 -11.51 -0.95
C ARG A 173 12.09 -11.43 -0.43
N VAL A 174 11.42 -12.57 -0.27
CA VAL A 174 10.06 -12.62 0.29
C VAL A 174 10.08 -13.36 1.63
N TYR A 175 9.50 -12.74 2.65
CA TYR A 175 9.23 -13.35 3.95
C TYR A 175 7.74 -13.68 4.06
N THR A 176 7.39 -14.71 4.80
CA THR A 176 5.99 -15.05 5.07
C THR A 176 5.54 -14.52 6.44
N SER A 177 4.25 -14.21 6.56
CA SER A 177 3.62 -13.83 7.84
C SER A 177 2.22 -14.42 7.94
N SER A 178 1.82 -14.79 9.16
CA SER A 178 0.43 -15.16 9.47
C SER A 178 -0.43 -13.95 9.87
N ASP A 179 0.18 -12.77 10.07
CA ASP A 179 -0.53 -11.54 10.46
C ASP A 179 -0.85 -10.69 9.24
N ILE A 180 -1.85 -11.11 8.48
CA ILE A 180 -2.34 -10.33 7.33
C ILE A 180 -2.93 -8.99 7.78
N ILE A 181 -3.55 -8.94 8.96
CA ILE A 181 -4.16 -7.73 9.53
C ILE A 181 -3.11 -6.64 9.72
N GLY A 182 -2.05 -6.96 10.46
CA GLY A 182 -0.96 -6.01 10.72
C GLY A 182 -0.23 -5.58 9.46
N CYS A 183 -0.01 -6.51 8.52
CA CYS A 183 0.65 -6.21 7.26
C CYS A 183 -0.17 -5.25 6.38
N GLU A 184 -1.49 -5.43 6.27
CA GLU A 184 -2.36 -4.53 5.51
C GLU A 184 -2.51 -3.16 6.19
N LEU A 185 -2.74 -3.13 7.51
CA LEU A 185 -2.89 -1.87 8.25
C LEU A 185 -1.60 -1.06 8.26
N GLY A 186 -0.45 -1.71 8.43
CA GLY A 186 0.87 -1.06 8.32
C GLY A 186 1.06 -0.42 6.95
N GLY A 187 0.81 -1.18 5.88
CA GLY A 187 0.91 -0.71 4.51
C GLY A 187 -0.07 0.41 4.15
N ALA A 188 -1.29 0.39 4.69
CA ALA A 188 -2.29 1.43 4.46
C ALA A 188 -1.96 2.73 5.22
N PHE A 189 -1.76 2.63 6.54
CA PHE A 189 -1.66 3.81 7.39
C PHE A 189 -0.29 4.49 7.39
N LYS A 190 0.79 3.80 7.00
CA LYS A 190 2.07 4.48 6.75
C LYS A 190 1.95 5.68 5.79
N ASN A 191 0.98 5.63 4.88
CA ASN A 191 0.74 6.68 3.90
C ASN A 191 0.27 8.00 4.56
N ILE A 192 -0.45 7.92 5.69
CA ILE A 192 -0.79 9.08 6.53
C ILE A 192 0.48 9.74 7.02
N ILE A 193 1.39 8.92 7.57
CA ILE A 193 2.64 9.42 8.16
C ILE A 193 3.56 9.97 7.08
N ALA A 194 3.62 9.33 5.90
CA ALA A 194 4.40 9.83 4.78
C ALA A 194 3.90 11.20 4.26
N LEU A 195 2.58 11.39 4.24
CA LEU A 195 1.97 12.68 3.89
C LEU A 195 2.33 13.76 4.93
N GLY A 196 2.22 13.45 6.24
CA GLY A 196 2.60 14.35 7.31
C GLY A 196 4.10 14.63 7.38
N ALA A 197 4.96 13.64 7.10
CA ALA A 197 6.40 13.84 6.98
C ALA A 197 6.73 14.82 5.82
N GLY A 198 5.99 14.72 4.71
CA GLY A 198 6.07 15.70 3.64
C GLY A 198 5.64 17.10 4.07
N ILE A 199 4.56 17.23 4.85
CA ILE A 199 4.14 18.53 5.43
C ILE A 199 5.25 19.11 6.31
N SER A 200 5.87 18.27 7.15
CA SER A 200 7.01 18.68 8.00
C SER A 200 8.19 19.20 7.16
N ASP A 201 8.51 18.49 6.05
CA ASP A 201 9.55 18.93 5.11
C ASP A 201 9.19 20.27 4.45
N GLY A 202 7.93 20.42 3.99
CA GLY A 202 7.44 21.64 3.35
C GLY A 202 7.44 22.88 4.28
N LEU A 203 7.24 22.68 5.58
CA LEU A 203 7.31 23.70 6.61
C LEU A 203 8.75 23.98 7.10
N GLY A 204 9.74 23.19 6.68
CA GLY A 204 11.14 23.38 7.09
C GLY A 204 11.43 23.02 8.54
N LEU A 205 10.72 22.05 9.16
CA LEU A 205 10.86 21.73 10.59
C LEU A 205 12.10 20.90 10.94
N GLY A 206 12.81 20.40 9.94
CA GLY A 206 14.05 19.64 10.10
C GLY A 206 13.84 18.16 10.48
N ASP A 207 14.98 17.44 10.58
CA ASP A 207 15.00 15.98 10.68
C ASP A 207 14.53 15.46 12.04
N ASN A 208 14.79 16.19 13.14
CA ASN A 208 14.33 15.79 14.48
C ASN A 208 12.80 15.71 14.54
N SER A 209 12.11 16.72 14.00
CA SER A 209 10.64 16.76 13.95
C SER A 209 10.09 15.63 13.09
N LYS A 210 10.70 15.38 11.95
CA LYS A 210 10.34 14.29 11.05
C LYS A 210 10.52 12.92 11.71
N ALA A 211 11.67 12.67 12.35
CA ALA A 211 11.93 11.42 13.07
C ALA A 211 10.92 11.21 14.20
N ALA A 212 10.66 12.22 15.03
CA ALA A 212 9.66 12.17 16.08
C ALA A 212 8.26 11.88 15.54
N PHE A 213 7.87 12.53 14.44
CA PHE A 213 6.58 12.35 13.79
C PHE A 213 6.44 10.91 13.25
N MET A 214 7.45 10.36 12.58
CA MET A 214 7.46 8.98 12.08
C MET A 214 7.34 7.97 13.22
N THR A 215 8.12 8.12 14.30
CA THR A 215 8.10 7.22 15.45
C THR A 215 6.76 7.23 16.17
N ARG A 216 6.23 8.43 16.46
CA ARG A 216 4.92 8.57 17.12
C ARG A 216 3.77 8.10 16.24
N GLY A 217 3.84 8.37 14.93
CA GLY A 217 2.87 7.89 13.96
C GLY A 217 2.83 6.37 13.87
N LEU A 218 4.00 5.71 13.84
CA LEU A 218 4.07 4.24 13.88
C LEU A 218 3.45 3.67 15.17
N THR A 219 3.69 4.34 16.31
CA THR A 219 3.09 3.94 17.59
C THR A 219 1.56 4.03 17.56
N GLU A 220 1.00 5.07 16.93
CA GLU A 220 -0.46 5.20 16.76
C GLU A 220 -1.03 4.09 15.88
N ILE A 221 -0.38 3.83 14.73
CA ILE A 221 -0.77 2.77 13.80
C ILE A 221 -0.74 1.40 14.49
N ALA A 222 0.34 1.10 15.21
CA ALA A 222 0.48 -0.16 15.93
C ALA A 222 -0.61 -0.34 16.99
N ARG A 223 -0.94 0.71 17.72
CA ARG A 223 -1.98 0.72 18.76
C ARG A 223 -3.37 0.46 18.19
N LEU A 224 -3.73 1.14 17.09
CA LEU A 224 -4.98 0.87 16.40
C LEU A 224 -4.97 -0.54 15.79
N GLY A 225 -3.88 -0.95 15.17
CA GLY A 225 -3.74 -2.26 14.56
C GLY A 225 -3.94 -3.40 15.56
N VAL A 226 -3.33 -3.31 16.75
CA VAL A 226 -3.52 -4.30 17.82
C VAL A 226 -4.98 -4.38 18.28
N LYS A 227 -5.68 -3.24 18.40
CA LYS A 227 -7.13 -3.23 18.70
C LYS A 227 -7.95 -3.92 17.60
N LEU A 228 -7.49 -3.88 16.37
CA LEU A 228 -8.11 -4.54 15.21
C LEU A 228 -7.66 -5.99 15.02
N GLY A 229 -6.84 -6.53 15.93
CA GLY A 229 -6.40 -7.93 15.93
C GLY A 229 -5.03 -8.20 15.33
N ALA A 230 -4.26 -7.17 14.98
CA ALA A 230 -2.89 -7.30 14.51
C ALA A 230 -1.91 -7.64 15.65
N LYS A 231 -0.75 -8.19 15.29
CA LYS A 231 0.35 -8.42 16.21
C LYS A 231 1.25 -7.19 16.30
N GLN A 232 1.66 -6.82 17.53
CA GLN A 232 2.53 -5.67 17.78
C GLN A 232 3.85 -5.73 17.01
N GLU A 233 4.47 -6.92 16.94
CA GLU A 233 5.75 -7.14 16.28
C GLU A 233 5.72 -6.90 14.77
N THR A 234 4.56 -7.04 14.12
CA THR A 234 4.41 -6.79 12.67
C THR A 234 4.76 -5.35 12.30
N PHE A 235 4.46 -4.40 13.18
CA PHE A 235 4.74 -2.97 12.94
C PHE A 235 6.23 -2.62 13.07
N ALA A 236 7.03 -3.45 13.76
CA ALA A 236 8.48 -3.32 13.79
C ALA A 236 9.18 -3.98 12.58
N GLY A 237 8.41 -4.67 11.72
CA GLY A 237 8.91 -5.40 10.55
C GLY A 237 8.87 -4.60 9.24
N LEU A 238 8.99 -5.34 8.12
CA LEU A 238 9.02 -4.77 6.76
C LEU A 238 7.72 -4.05 6.38
N SER A 239 6.55 -4.60 6.76
CA SER A 239 5.24 -3.99 6.47
C SER A 239 4.89 -2.81 7.38
N GLY A 240 5.65 -2.60 8.46
CA GLY A 240 5.53 -1.47 9.38
C GLY A 240 6.65 -0.46 9.17
N VAL A 241 7.67 -0.50 10.05
CA VAL A 241 8.78 0.46 10.05
C VAL A 241 9.54 0.49 8.72
N GLY A 242 9.74 -0.66 8.07
CA GLY A 242 10.48 -0.72 6.80
C GLY A 242 9.79 0.07 5.69
N ASP A 243 8.49 -0.18 5.47
CA ASP A 243 7.71 0.51 4.44
C ASP A 243 7.46 1.99 4.82
N LEU A 244 7.38 2.31 6.12
CA LEU A 244 7.28 3.68 6.61
C LEU A 244 8.53 4.49 6.26
N ILE A 245 9.72 3.98 6.59
CA ILE A 245 11.00 4.68 6.35
C ILE A 245 11.16 5.00 4.86
N VAL A 246 11.03 3.98 3.99
CA VAL A 246 11.23 4.20 2.55
C VAL A 246 10.22 5.20 2.00
N THR A 247 8.97 5.19 2.48
CA THR A 247 7.92 6.08 1.98
C THR A 247 8.08 7.52 2.49
N CYS A 248 8.54 7.72 3.73
CA CYS A 248 8.78 9.04 4.30
C CYS A 248 10.07 9.70 3.80
N CYS A 249 11.08 8.91 3.40
CA CYS A 249 12.39 9.43 3.01
C CYS A 249 12.58 9.56 1.50
N SER A 250 11.86 8.78 0.69
CA SER A 250 12.01 8.79 -0.77
C SER A 250 11.21 9.90 -1.45
N MET A 251 11.81 10.49 -2.50
CA MET A 251 11.09 11.41 -3.42
C MET A 251 10.22 10.67 -4.45
N HIS A 252 10.33 9.34 -4.57
CA HIS A 252 9.36 8.53 -5.31
C HIS A 252 7.99 8.50 -4.62
N SER A 253 7.93 8.80 -3.30
CA SER A 253 6.68 8.81 -2.54
C SER A 253 5.76 9.96 -2.98
N ARG A 254 4.65 9.61 -3.60
CA ARG A 254 3.57 10.55 -3.95
C ARG A 254 2.98 11.24 -2.72
N ASN A 255 2.83 10.50 -1.62
CA ASN A 255 2.34 11.04 -0.35
C ASN A 255 3.28 12.11 0.19
N ARG A 256 4.60 11.84 0.24
CA ARG A 256 5.60 12.83 0.68
C ARG A 256 5.59 14.08 -0.22
N ARG A 257 5.55 13.91 -1.55
CA ARG A 257 5.50 15.04 -2.48
C ARG A 257 4.26 15.91 -2.28
N ALA A 258 3.07 15.29 -2.14
CA ALA A 258 1.84 16.02 -1.84
C ALA A 258 1.94 16.75 -0.49
N GLY A 259 2.49 16.10 0.53
CA GLY A 259 2.73 16.71 1.84
C GLY A 259 3.63 17.94 1.77
N ILE A 260 4.72 17.89 0.98
CA ILE A 260 5.62 19.04 0.79
C ILE A 260 4.85 20.25 0.21
N LEU A 261 3.98 20.02 -0.76
CA LEU A 261 3.16 21.09 -1.36
C LEU A 261 2.19 21.67 -0.33
N ILE A 262 1.53 20.83 0.46
CA ILE A 262 0.61 21.29 1.54
C ILE A 262 1.39 22.08 2.60
N GLY A 263 2.58 21.61 3.00
CA GLY A 263 3.43 22.33 3.95
C GLY A 263 3.90 23.71 3.43
N LYS A 264 3.99 23.87 2.12
CA LYS A 264 4.28 25.15 1.45
C LYS A 264 3.06 26.03 1.24
N GLY A 265 1.87 25.61 1.67
CA GLY A 265 0.64 26.39 1.63
C GLY A 265 -0.37 26.01 0.56
N ALA A 266 -0.13 24.95 -0.24
CA ALA A 266 -1.14 24.43 -1.15
C ALA A 266 -2.28 23.74 -0.38
N THR A 267 -3.49 23.80 -0.91
CA THR A 267 -4.60 22.98 -0.42
C THR A 267 -4.35 21.48 -0.76
N ALA A 268 -5.04 20.58 -0.06
CA ALA A 268 -4.93 19.15 -0.34
C ALA A 268 -5.30 18.81 -1.80
N GLN A 269 -6.35 19.46 -2.33
CA GLN A 269 -6.82 19.28 -3.69
C GLN A 269 -5.81 19.75 -4.74
N GLU A 270 -5.20 20.93 -4.53
CA GLU A 270 -4.13 21.45 -5.41
C GLU A 270 -2.92 20.54 -5.40
N ALA A 271 -2.48 20.09 -4.22
CA ALA A 271 -1.35 19.18 -4.08
C ALA A 271 -1.59 17.83 -4.79
N MET A 272 -2.78 17.24 -4.64
CA MET A 272 -3.15 16.00 -5.32
C MET A 272 -3.17 16.17 -6.84
N LYS A 273 -3.71 17.30 -7.33
CA LYS A 273 -3.74 17.62 -8.76
C LYS A 273 -2.32 17.77 -9.33
N GLU A 274 -1.43 18.43 -8.62
CA GLU A 274 -0.04 18.64 -9.07
C GLU A 274 0.77 17.32 -9.06
N VAL A 275 0.55 16.45 -8.07
CA VAL A 275 1.18 15.12 -8.05
C VAL A 275 0.73 14.28 -9.25
N GLY A 276 -0.49 14.48 -9.76
CA GLY A 276 -1.03 13.87 -10.98
C GLY A 276 -1.28 12.36 -10.89
N ALA A 277 -1.34 11.82 -9.67
CA ALA A 277 -1.61 10.41 -9.38
C ALA A 277 -2.26 10.27 -8.00
N THR A 278 -2.85 9.11 -7.71
CA THR A 278 -3.51 8.85 -6.42
C THR A 278 -2.56 9.06 -5.24
N VAL A 279 -2.95 9.90 -4.30
CA VAL A 279 -2.28 10.14 -3.02
C VAL A 279 -3.02 9.32 -1.96
N GLU A 280 -2.58 8.09 -1.75
CA GLU A 280 -3.26 7.13 -0.84
C GLU A 280 -3.34 7.66 0.60
N GLY A 281 -2.39 8.48 1.04
CA GLY A 281 -2.40 9.09 2.37
C GLY A 281 -3.60 10.00 2.64
N TYR A 282 -4.18 10.60 1.60
CA TYR A 282 -5.42 11.37 1.72
C TYR A 282 -6.55 10.46 2.19
N TYR A 283 -6.84 9.39 1.45
CA TYR A 283 -7.91 8.44 1.76
C TYR A 283 -7.64 7.62 3.03
N ALA A 284 -6.38 7.24 3.25
CA ALA A 284 -5.97 6.53 4.47
C ALA A 284 -6.18 7.37 5.73
N THR A 285 -6.04 8.70 5.65
CA THR A 285 -6.31 9.61 6.78
C THR A 285 -7.77 9.56 7.18
N GLU A 286 -8.70 9.61 6.23
CA GLU A 286 -10.13 9.50 6.48
C GLU A 286 -10.46 8.13 7.11
N ALA A 287 -9.97 7.06 6.52
CA ALA A 287 -10.19 5.71 7.02
C ALA A 287 -9.64 5.51 8.44
N GLY A 288 -8.41 5.96 8.70
CA GLY A 288 -7.78 5.88 10.02
C GLY A 288 -8.51 6.68 11.07
N TYR A 289 -8.97 7.88 10.72
CA TYR A 289 -9.77 8.72 11.61
C TYR A 289 -11.08 8.02 12.02
N HIS A 290 -11.86 7.54 11.05
CA HIS A 290 -13.14 6.90 11.34
C HIS A 290 -12.98 5.56 12.09
N LEU A 291 -12.01 4.73 11.72
CA LEU A 291 -11.72 3.49 12.44
C LEU A 291 -11.28 3.74 13.88
N ALA A 292 -10.47 4.77 14.13
CA ALA A 292 -10.08 5.15 15.47
C ALA A 292 -11.28 5.56 16.33
N GLN A 293 -12.22 6.32 15.76
CA GLN A 293 -13.46 6.71 16.45
C GLN A 293 -14.34 5.48 16.78
N GLN A 294 -14.50 4.57 15.84
CA GLN A 294 -15.27 3.33 16.03
C GLN A 294 -14.66 2.45 17.13
N GLN A 295 -13.34 2.40 17.25
CA GLN A 295 -12.62 1.59 18.24
C GLN A 295 -12.39 2.31 19.57
N GLY A 296 -12.87 3.54 19.75
CA GLY A 296 -12.60 4.36 20.93
C GLY A 296 -11.10 4.59 21.16
N GLY A 297 -10.33 4.70 20.08
CA GLY A 297 -8.88 4.89 20.09
C GLY A 297 -8.48 6.35 19.90
N SER A 298 -7.41 6.80 20.58
CA SER A 298 -6.82 8.12 20.36
C SER A 298 -5.68 8.01 19.34
N MET A 299 -5.82 8.70 18.21
CA MET A 299 -4.81 8.80 17.16
C MET A 299 -4.53 10.28 16.83
N PRO A 300 -3.85 11.00 17.73
CA PRO A 300 -3.70 12.46 17.62
C PRO A 300 -2.99 12.93 16.35
N ILE A 301 -2.05 12.18 15.81
CA ILE A 301 -1.41 12.51 14.53
C ILE A 301 -2.43 12.37 13.40
N THR A 302 -3.16 11.26 13.37
CA THR A 302 -4.19 11.02 12.35
C THR A 302 -5.33 12.04 12.45
N GLU A 303 -5.75 12.41 13.68
CA GLU A 303 -6.74 13.45 13.94
C GLU A 303 -6.27 14.83 13.43
N ALA A 304 -5.00 15.18 13.69
CA ALA A 304 -4.39 16.42 13.18
C ALA A 304 -4.29 16.41 11.64
N MET A 305 -3.91 15.29 11.06
CA MET A 305 -3.88 15.13 9.60
C MET A 305 -5.28 15.26 8.99
N TYR A 306 -6.29 14.68 9.63
CA TYR A 306 -7.68 14.81 9.20
C TYR A 306 -8.16 16.27 9.25
N ALA A 307 -7.85 17.00 10.32
CA ALA A 307 -8.19 18.41 10.44
C ALA A 307 -7.53 19.28 9.34
N VAL A 308 -6.28 18.97 8.97
CA VAL A 308 -5.58 19.67 7.87
C VAL A 308 -6.21 19.34 6.51
N LEU A 309 -6.43 18.07 6.23
CA LEU A 309 -6.80 17.61 4.88
C LEU A 309 -8.29 17.83 4.55
N TYR A 310 -9.15 17.70 5.57
CA TYR A 310 -10.62 17.73 5.42
C TYR A 310 -11.26 18.90 6.15
N GLY A 311 -10.66 19.38 7.26
CA GLY A 311 -11.17 20.47 8.08
C GLY A 311 -10.64 21.85 7.71
N GLY A 312 -9.70 21.95 6.77
CA GLY A 312 -9.09 23.23 6.37
C GLY A 312 -8.19 23.89 7.44
N MET A 313 -7.79 23.13 8.47
CA MET A 313 -6.88 23.64 9.50
C MET A 313 -5.50 23.91 8.89
N PRO A 314 -4.88 25.08 9.14
CA PRO A 314 -3.50 25.32 8.73
C PRO A 314 -2.52 24.30 9.33
N ALA A 315 -1.61 23.76 8.54
CA ALA A 315 -0.65 22.75 8.98
C ALA A 315 0.20 23.22 10.20
N GLN A 316 0.57 24.50 10.24
CA GLN A 316 1.28 25.09 11.39
C GLN A 316 0.45 25.06 12.69
N GLU A 317 -0.85 25.23 12.59
CA GLU A 317 -1.77 25.16 13.75
C GLU A 317 -1.90 23.72 14.24
N ALA A 318 -2.04 22.77 13.35
CA ALA A 318 -2.08 21.34 13.68
C ALA A 318 -0.83 20.90 14.46
N ILE A 319 0.35 21.39 14.08
CA ILE A 319 1.60 21.10 14.81
C ILE A 319 1.58 21.71 16.21
N LYS A 320 1.11 22.95 16.37
CA LYS A 320 0.97 23.60 17.70
C LYS A 320 0.04 22.77 18.59
N HIS A 321 -1.06 22.26 18.06
CA HIS A 321 -1.98 21.39 18.80
C HIS A 321 -1.29 20.10 19.25
N LEU A 322 -0.49 19.46 18.39
CA LEU A 322 0.27 18.26 18.75
C LEU A 322 1.29 18.53 19.87
N LEU A 323 2.01 19.67 19.81
CA LEU A 323 3.02 20.03 20.79
C LEU A 323 2.43 20.46 22.15
N ASN A 324 1.24 21.04 22.17
CA ASN A 324 0.56 21.51 23.39
C ASN A 324 -0.26 20.43 24.10
N ARG A 325 -0.15 19.17 23.67
CA ARG A 325 -0.84 18.06 24.35
C ARG A 325 -0.33 17.85 25.78
N PRO A 326 -1.18 17.33 26.68
CA PRO A 326 -0.76 17.00 28.03
C PRO A 326 0.46 16.06 28.05
N ARG A 327 1.32 16.23 29.05
CA ARG A 327 2.50 15.37 29.26
C ARG A 327 2.06 13.92 29.40
N ARG A 328 2.76 13.01 28.73
CA ARG A 328 2.53 11.55 28.79
C ARG A 328 3.87 10.83 28.83
N GLY A 329 3.88 9.60 29.37
CA GLY A 329 5.01 8.68 29.20
C GLY A 329 5.20 8.32 27.72
N GLU A 330 6.38 7.90 27.34
CA GLU A 330 6.65 7.42 25.98
C GLU A 330 5.87 6.14 25.70
N HIS A 331 5.83 5.25 26.68
CA HIS A 331 4.99 4.06 26.71
C HIS A 331 3.79 4.27 27.64
N GLU A 332 2.68 3.57 27.41
CA GLU A 332 1.47 3.65 28.25
C GLU A 332 1.60 2.86 29.56
N GLU A 333 2.81 2.55 29.99
CA GLU A 333 3.09 1.85 31.24
C GLU A 333 2.84 2.74 32.46
N VAL A 334 2.18 2.16 33.48
CA VAL A 334 2.05 2.80 34.78
C VAL A 334 3.38 2.62 35.52
N TRP A 335 4.02 3.74 35.90
CA TRP A 335 5.16 3.69 36.80
C TRP A 335 4.72 3.06 38.13
N VAL A 336 5.22 1.88 38.41
CA VAL A 336 5.02 1.25 39.73
C VAL A 336 6.07 1.83 40.65
N HIS A 337 5.61 2.61 41.66
CA HIS A 337 6.45 3.16 42.71
C HIS A 337 6.69 2.16 43.81
#